data_b6b00e9291adc40d68a1820035854457
#
_entry.id   b6b00e9291adc40d68a1820035854457
#
_cell.length_a   1.000
_cell.length_b   1.000
_cell.length_c   1.000
_cell.angle_alpha   90.00
_cell.angle_beta   90.00
_cell.angle_gamma   90.00
#
_symmetry.space_group_name_H-M   'P 1'
#
loop_
_entity.id
_entity.type
_entity.pdbx_description
1 polymer ?
#
loop_
_entity_poly.entity_id
_entity_poly.type
_entity_poly.pdbx_seq_one_letter_code
_entity_poly.pdbx_strand_id
1 'polypeptide(L)'
;MDLDACMKVKSMNILFLTELLYPHGSGGELATYLWAQLLAESGRKVRVVTSSFPSEPERSERGNLEIFRLPTLGASASVKYCLLGRFDVLLSNFFRKLLAWADVVCIPRFWYSAIPVAKAYGKPVITHLHGYIPVCPVATLYDLSRNRICDSHNSCRPSCIIAHEKAHGKNFLETMGSTLLNSATWRYLRKLVELSDSVICVSKAQRDIIIAHMPSLTRKCYLIYNPLPELSEIEINGRDMGYFGGPSPLKGFNVLCSALRYVKNKVTIHATGFDPSKQGLIQFSNKSRILFYERLPQSLYEQIHKETHTVLVPSIWAEPFGYVVAEAILQGRLVIASKVGGVPEQVNGCPGVFSFESGDYRHLAELIEYVNDLSVETIRDLAAKNREVFLKRFDNKKVEQELMSVLDVVGH
;
A
#
# COMPACT_ATOMS: atom_id res chain seq x y z
N MET A 1 -41.51 -22.27 17.48
CA MET A 1 -40.09 -22.51 17.34
C MET A 1 -39.51 -21.21 16.81
N ASP A 2 -38.94 -20.42 17.75
CA ASP A 2 -38.47 -19.07 17.49
C ASP A 2 -37.26 -19.09 16.53
N LEU A 3 -37.43 -18.49 15.35
CA LEU A 3 -36.39 -18.27 14.33
C LEU A 3 -35.60 -16.98 14.58
N ASP A 4 -35.70 -16.40 15.78
CA ASP A 4 -35.01 -15.14 16.15
C ASP A 4 -33.80 -15.34 17.06
N ALA A 5 -33.02 -16.39 16.82
CA ALA A 5 -31.63 -16.40 17.31
C ALA A 5 -30.75 -15.57 16.38
N CYS A 6 -31.08 -14.30 16.17
CA CYS A 6 -30.19 -13.30 15.64
C CYS A 6 -28.97 -13.26 16.58
N MET A 7 -27.86 -13.87 16.20
CA MET A 7 -26.59 -13.79 16.94
C MET A 7 -26.32 -12.30 17.16
N LYS A 8 -26.52 -11.82 18.39
CA LYS A 8 -26.10 -10.47 18.80
C LYS A 8 -24.61 -10.38 18.52
N VAL A 9 -24.24 -9.77 17.43
CA VAL A 9 -22.85 -9.42 17.12
C VAL A 9 -22.34 -8.66 18.34
N LYS A 10 -21.43 -9.26 19.11
CA LYS A 10 -20.84 -8.63 20.29
C LYS A 10 -20.20 -7.32 19.81
N SER A 11 -20.68 -6.18 20.29
CA SER A 11 -20.13 -4.88 19.92
C SER A 11 -18.67 -4.84 20.37
N MET A 12 -17.74 -4.87 19.42
CA MET A 12 -16.30 -4.80 19.68
C MET A 12 -15.83 -3.37 19.39
N ASN A 13 -15.01 -2.84 20.30
CA ASN A 13 -14.37 -1.53 20.17
C ASN A 13 -12.95 -1.70 19.64
N ILE A 14 -12.66 -1.19 18.45
CA ILE A 14 -11.39 -1.38 17.75
C ILE A 14 -10.66 -0.04 17.64
N LEU A 15 -9.41 -0.01 18.09
CA LEU A 15 -8.56 1.18 18.03
C LEU A 15 -7.48 0.99 16.97
N PHE A 16 -7.47 1.83 15.93
CA PHE A 16 -6.40 1.91 14.95
C PHE A 16 -5.41 3.03 15.30
N LEU A 17 -4.12 2.73 15.20
CA LEU A 17 -3.03 3.69 15.41
C LEU A 17 -2.20 3.78 14.14
N THR A 18 -2.29 4.90 13.42
CA THR A 18 -1.57 5.14 12.16
C THR A 18 -1.06 6.58 12.10
N GLU A 19 0.12 6.81 11.51
CA GLU A 19 0.64 8.17 11.38
C GLU A 19 -0.03 8.97 10.26
N LEU A 20 -0.48 8.29 9.22
CA LEU A 20 -1.23 8.89 8.11
C LEU A 20 -2.49 8.07 7.84
N LEU A 21 -3.51 8.74 7.32
CA LEU A 21 -4.76 8.14 6.88
C LEU A 21 -5.20 8.76 5.56
N TYR A 22 -5.84 7.98 4.71
CA TYR A 22 -6.44 8.49 3.47
C TYR A 22 -7.34 9.73 3.75
N PRO A 23 -7.27 10.80 2.94
CA PRO A 23 -6.66 10.89 1.60
C PRO A 23 -5.14 11.21 1.57
N HIS A 24 -4.48 11.23 2.72
CA HIS A 24 -3.03 11.46 2.80
C HIS A 24 -2.27 10.13 2.74
N GLY A 25 -1.05 10.18 2.19
CA GLY A 25 -0.19 9.01 2.07
C GLY A 25 -0.36 8.24 0.75
N SER A 26 -0.28 6.93 0.81
CA SER A 26 -0.24 6.02 -0.35
C SER A 26 -1.17 4.81 -0.15
N GLY A 27 -0.93 3.70 -0.85
CA GLY A 27 -1.77 2.51 -0.77
C GLY A 27 -1.91 1.89 0.63
N GLY A 28 -0.89 2.03 1.49
CA GLY A 28 -0.98 1.53 2.87
C GLY A 28 -1.97 2.31 3.73
N GLU A 29 -2.05 3.63 3.53
CA GLU A 29 -2.98 4.52 4.22
C GLU A 29 -4.41 4.34 3.69
N LEU A 30 -4.56 4.13 2.38
CA LEU A 30 -5.84 3.75 1.78
C LEU A 30 -6.32 2.41 2.36
N ALA A 31 -5.46 1.39 2.43
CA ALA A 31 -5.79 0.11 3.03
C ALA A 31 -6.28 0.27 4.47
N THR A 32 -5.54 1.03 5.29
CA THR A 32 -5.91 1.28 6.69
C THR A 32 -7.29 1.93 6.81
N TYR A 33 -7.58 2.91 5.96
CA TYR A 33 -8.89 3.57 5.92
C TYR A 33 -10.00 2.59 5.54
N LEU A 34 -9.82 1.80 4.48
CA LEU A 34 -10.79 0.81 4.01
C LEU A 34 -11.04 -0.28 5.05
N TRP A 35 -10.01 -0.75 5.77
CA TRP A 35 -10.15 -1.67 6.89
C TRP A 35 -10.99 -1.08 8.02
N ALA A 36 -10.70 0.16 8.42
CA ALA A 36 -11.45 0.84 9.47
C ALA A 36 -12.92 1.07 9.06
N GLN A 37 -13.15 1.46 7.80
CA GLN A 37 -14.49 1.66 7.25
C GLN A 37 -15.28 0.34 7.21
N LEU A 38 -14.69 -0.73 6.67
CA LEU A 38 -15.33 -2.05 6.56
C LEU A 38 -15.79 -2.57 7.92
N LEU A 39 -14.94 -2.44 8.95
CA LEU A 39 -15.29 -2.84 10.32
C LEU A 39 -16.39 -1.96 10.93
N ALA A 40 -16.37 -0.66 10.65
CA ALA A 40 -17.42 0.24 11.14
C ALA A 40 -18.79 -0.03 10.49
N GLU A 41 -18.79 -0.31 9.18
CA GLU A 41 -19.99 -0.68 8.42
C GLU A 41 -20.55 -2.02 8.86
N SER A 42 -19.72 -2.93 9.33
CA SER A 42 -20.14 -4.21 9.92
C SER A 42 -20.64 -4.11 11.38
N GLY A 43 -20.82 -2.89 11.89
CA GLY A 43 -21.43 -2.61 13.20
C GLY A 43 -20.46 -2.55 14.38
N ARG A 44 -19.13 -2.60 14.15
CA ARG A 44 -18.11 -2.43 15.20
C ARG A 44 -17.86 -0.95 15.43
N LYS A 45 -17.56 -0.57 16.66
CA LYS A 45 -17.13 0.80 16.97
C LYS A 45 -15.65 0.92 16.71
N VAL A 46 -15.27 1.79 15.77
CA VAL A 46 -13.89 1.96 15.32
C VAL A 46 -13.42 3.36 15.64
N ARG A 47 -12.27 3.47 16.31
CA ARG A 47 -11.54 4.73 16.50
C ARG A 47 -10.20 4.68 15.80
N VAL A 48 -9.88 5.73 15.07
CA VAL A 48 -8.59 5.88 14.41
C VAL A 48 -7.87 7.09 15.00
N VAL A 49 -6.61 6.92 15.39
CA VAL A 49 -5.72 8.01 15.79
C VAL A 49 -4.69 8.22 14.68
N THR A 50 -4.62 9.44 14.15
CA THR A 50 -3.73 9.79 13.05
C THR A 50 -3.17 11.20 13.18
N SER A 51 -2.30 11.62 12.25
CA SER A 51 -1.78 13.00 12.19
C SER A 51 -2.84 13.98 11.72
N SER A 52 -2.74 15.24 12.16
CA SER A 52 -3.56 16.35 11.68
C SER A 52 -2.95 17.01 10.45
N PHE A 53 -3.84 17.50 9.60
CA PHE A 53 -3.50 18.35 8.45
C PHE A 53 -4.30 19.66 8.53
N PRO A 54 -3.76 20.80 8.02
CA PRO A 54 -4.37 22.12 8.21
C PRO A 54 -5.81 22.26 7.71
N SER A 55 -6.22 21.45 6.74
CA SER A 55 -7.55 21.48 6.12
C SER A 55 -8.56 20.53 6.76
N GLU A 56 -8.18 19.78 7.78
CA GLU A 56 -9.02 18.73 8.36
C GLU A 56 -9.39 19.04 9.81
N PRO A 57 -10.60 18.69 10.26
CA PRO A 57 -11.01 18.84 11.65
C PRO A 57 -10.21 17.90 12.56
N GLU A 58 -9.94 18.31 13.80
CA GLU A 58 -9.26 17.46 14.79
C GLU A 58 -10.03 16.17 15.10
N ARG A 59 -11.34 16.19 14.94
CA ARG A 59 -12.22 15.03 15.13
C ARG A 59 -13.27 15.00 14.03
N SER A 60 -13.49 13.81 13.47
CA SER A 60 -14.60 13.54 12.54
C SER A 60 -15.23 12.20 12.86
N GLU A 61 -16.52 12.10 12.57
CA GLU A 61 -17.33 10.89 12.83
C GLU A 61 -18.19 10.58 11.60
N ARG A 62 -18.24 9.30 11.25
CA ARG A 62 -19.10 8.77 10.19
C ARG A 62 -19.65 7.40 10.62
N GLY A 63 -20.89 7.38 11.08
CA GLY A 63 -21.48 6.16 11.64
C GLY A 63 -20.68 5.66 12.85
N ASN A 64 -20.20 4.43 12.78
CA ASN A 64 -19.38 3.82 13.84
C ASN A 64 -17.88 4.11 13.73
N LEU A 65 -17.42 4.89 12.73
CA LEU A 65 -16.03 5.29 12.54
C LEU A 65 -15.78 6.69 13.09
N GLU A 66 -14.91 6.80 14.10
CA GLU A 66 -14.47 8.04 14.71
C GLU A 66 -12.96 8.24 14.47
N ILE A 67 -12.55 9.40 13.93
CA ILE A 67 -11.16 9.70 13.60
C ILE A 67 -10.69 10.89 14.46
N PHE A 68 -9.61 10.67 15.20
CA PHE A 68 -8.90 11.68 15.99
C PHE A 68 -7.61 12.07 15.27
N ARG A 69 -7.45 13.35 14.96
CA ARG A 69 -6.26 13.91 14.31
C ARG A 69 -5.46 14.73 15.31
N LEU A 70 -4.26 14.27 15.61
CA LEU A 70 -3.42 14.88 16.62
C LEU A 70 -2.42 15.85 16.00
N PRO A 71 -2.46 17.17 16.34
CA PRO A 71 -1.56 18.17 15.80
C PRO A 71 -0.07 17.86 16.05
N THR A 72 0.20 17.22 17.17
CA THR A 72 1.56 16.85 17.57
C THR A 72 2.22 15.79 16.69
N LEU A 73 1.47 15.07 15.84
CA LEU A 73 2.02 14.05 14.95
C LEU A 73 2.75 14.66 13.75
N GLY A 74 2.48 15.92 13.41
CA GLY A 74 3.11 16.65 12.32
C GLY A 74 2.83 16.03 10.94
N ALA A 75 2.93 16.84 9.89
CA ALA A 75 2.67 16.41 8.50
C ALA A 75 3.80 15.53 7.91
N SER A 76 4.96 15.43 8.55
CA SER A 76 6.03 14.59 8.04
C SER A 76 5.90 13.18 8.61
N ALA A 77 5.51 12.25 7.77
CA ALA A 77 5.56 10.82 7.99
C ALA A 77 7.00 10.31 8.10
N SER A 78 7.80 10.95 8.93
CA SER A 78 9.13 10.45 9.22
C SER A 78 8.99 9.22 10.09
N VAL A 79 9.33 8.06 9.54
CA VAL A 79 9.51 6.79 10.29
C VAL A 79 10.23 7.01 11.61
N LYS A 80 11.12 8.00 11.67
CA LYS A 80 11.90 8.39 12.86
C LYS A 80 11.05 8.81 14.04
N TYR A 81 9.96 9.54 13.83
CA TYR A 81 9.08 9.94 14.93
C TYR A 81 8.33 8.77 15.53
N CYS A 82 7.94 7.81 14.70
CA CYS A 82 7.26 6.61 15.18
C CYS A 82 8.20 5.62 15.85
N LEU A 83 9.48 5.59 15.44
CA LEU A 83 10.53 4.76 16.00
C LEU A 83 10.98 5.22 17.40
N LEU A 84 11.09 6.54 17.59
CA LEU A 84 11.48 7.13 18.88
C LEU A 84 10.33 7.12 19.89
N GLY A 85 9.16 6.58 19.49
CA GLY A 85 7.97 6.49 20.29
C GLY A 85 7.37 7.87 20.54
N ARG A 86 6.15 8.07 20.11
CA ARG A 86 5.36 9.24 20.48
C ARG A 86 5.01 9.14 21.96
N PHE A 87 6.02 9.17 22.83
CA PHE A 87 5.84 9.06 24.27
C PHE A 87 4.96 10.17 24.82
N ASP A 88 4.95 11.35 24.19
CA ASP A 88 4.02 12.43 24.46
C ASP A 88 2.55 11.99 24.34
N VAL A 89 2.23 11.21 23.32
CA VAL A 89 0.90 10.63 23.11
C VAL A 89 0.70 9.37 23.94
N LEU A 90 1.63 8.41 23.88
CA LEU A 90 1.51 7.09 24.52
C LEU A 90 1.38 7.16 26.05
N LEU A 91 1.97 8.19 26.69
CA LEU A 91 1.87 8.44 28.13
C LEU A 91 0.73 9.39 28.53
N SER A 92 0.00 9.95 27.55
CA SER A 92 -1.07 10.92 27.79
C SER A 92 -2.32 10.29 28.41
N ASN A 93 -3.10 11.09 29.14
CA ASN A 93 -4.42 10.67 29.63
C ASN A 93 -5.40 10.38 28.48
N PHE A 94 -5.24 11.06 27.34
CA PHE A 94 -6.02 10.80 26.15
C PHE A 94 -5.81 9.35 25.68
N PHE A 95 -4.57 8.92 25.53
CA PHE A 95 -4.25 7.57 25.08
C PHE A 95 -4.71 6.49 26.06
N ARG A 96 -4.56 6.74 27.37
CA ARG A 96 -5.10 5.82 28.41
C ARG A 96 -6.60 5.62 28.29
N LYS A 97 -7.37 6.70 28.03
CA LYS A 97 -8.82 6.61 27.81
C LYS A 97 -9.16 5.81 26.57
N LEU A 98 -8.38 5.95 25.49
CA LEU A 98 -8.56 5.15 24.28
C LEU A 98 -8.27 3.67 24.52
N LEU A 99 -7.18 3.34 25.23
CA LEU A 99 -6.89 1.95 25.60
C LEU A 99 -7.95 1.36 26.51
N ALA A 100 -8.46 2.12 27.49
CA ALA A 100 -9.55 1.65 28.35
C ALA A 100 -10.83 1.35 27.57
N TRP A 101 -11.11 2.12 26.52
CA TRP A 101 -12.27 1.94 25.64
C TRP A 101 -12.09 0.76 24.67
N ALA A 102 -10.88 0.52 24.14
CA ALA A 102 -10.62 -0.47 23.12
C ALA A 102 -10.69 -1.91 23.68
N ASP A 103 -11.26 -2.82 22.90
CA ASP A 103 -11.15 -4.26 23.13
C ASP A 103 -9.92 -4.82 22.39
N VAL A 104 -9.58 -4.28 21.21
CA VAL A 104 -8.43 -4.65 20.39
C VAL A 104 -7.73 -3.41 19.85
N VAL A 105 -6.39 -3.45 19.74
CA VAL A 105 -5.57 -2.40 19.13
C VAL A 105 -4.98 -2.89 17.83
N CYS A 106 -5.26 -2.19 16.73
CA CYS A 106 -4.74 -2.46 15.39
C CYS A 106 -3.65 -1.46 15.02
N ILE A 107 -2.47 -1.96 14.65
CA ILE A 107 -1.31 -1.14 14.30
C ILE A 107 -0.90 -1.45 12.85
N PRO A 108 -1.45 -0.74 11.85
CA PRO A 108 -1.18 -1.00 10.44
C PRO A 108 0.22 -0.55 10.00
N ARG A 109 0.79 0.44 10.68
CA ARG A 109 2.12 0.99 10.35
C ARG A 109 2.77 1.62 11.57
N PHE A 110 4.05 1.72 11.56
CA PHE A 110 5.03 2.48 12.37
C PHE A 110 4.77 2.64 13.89
N TRP A 111 3.56 2.68 14.37
CA TRP A 111 3.24 2.83 15.82
C TRP A 111 3.61 1.59 16.65
N TYR A 112 4.63 0.85 16.24
CA TYR A 112 5.03 -0.39 16.94
C TYR A 112 5.47 -0.16 18.39
N SER A 113 5.91 1.05 18.75
CA SER A 113 6.19 1.43 20.15
C SER A 113 4.94 1.43 21.04
N ALA A 114 3.73 1.49 20.45
CA ALA A 114 2.49 1.35 21.20
C ALA A 114 2.19 -0.10 21.61
N ILE A 115 2.80 -1.11 20.97
CA ILE A 115 2.56 -2.53 21.25
C ILE A 115 2.81 -2.86 22.73
N PRO A 116 4.01 -2.61 23.31
CA PRO A 116 4.25 -2.92 24.73
C PRO A 116 3.32 -2.13 25.65
N VAL A 117 2.94 -0.90 25.31
CA VAL A 117 2.02 -0.10 26.10
C VAL A 117 0.62 -0.73 26.09
N ALA A 118 0.08 -1.08 24.92
CA ALA A 118 -1.21 -1.74 24.80
C ALA A 118 -1.23 -3.09 25.56
N LYS A 119 -0.15 -3.88 25.43
CA LYS A 119 0.01 -5.16 26.15
C LYS A 119 0.05 -4.96 27.65
N ALA A 120 0.71 -3.91 28.17
CA ALA A 120 0.72 -3.58 29.60
C ALA A 120 -0.68 -3.23 30.14
N TYR A 121 -1.59 -2.75 29.29
CA TYR A 121 -3.00 -2.54 29.59
C TYR A 121 -3.89 -3.78 29.33
N GLY A 122 -3.28 -4.95 29.10
CA GLY A 122 -4.00 -6.19 28.81
C GLY A 122 -4.75 -6.19 27.49
N LYS A 123 -4.38 -5.28 26.54
CA LYS A 123 -5.07 -5.19 25.24
C LYS A 123 -4.40 -6.08 24.21
N PRO A 124 -5.18 -6.92 23.52
CA PRO A 124 -4.69 -7.65 22.36
C PRO A 124 -4.26 -6.69 21.26
N VAL A 125 -3.19 -7.04 20.54
CA VAL A 125 -2.62 -6.22 19.48
C VAL A 125 -2.53 -6.99 18.16
N ILE A 126 -3.11 -6.43 17.10
CA ILE A 126 -2.98 -6.91 15.73
C ILE A 126 -2.07 -5.94 14.97
N THR A 127 -0.98 -6.44 14.42
CA THR A 127 -0.12 -5.68 13.51
C THR A 127 -0.48 -6.03 12.07
N HIS A 128 -0.78 -5.02 11.25
CA HIS A 128 -1.10 -5.19 9.84
C HIS A 128 0.05 -4.64 8.99
N LEU A 129 0.72 -5.51 8.23
CA LEU A 129 1.94 -5.15 7.51
C LEU A 129 1.63 -4.68 6.09
N HIS A 130 1.88 -3.39 5.81
CA HIS A 130 1.82 -2.82 4.46
C HIS A 130 3.19 -2.69 3.79
N GLY A 131 4.22 -3.27 4.39
CA GLY A 131 5.60 -3.25 3.91
C GLY A 131 6.45 -4.26 4.67
N TYR A 132 7.76 -4.08 4.61
CA TYR A 132 8.72 -5.06 5.14
C TYR A 132 9.55 -4.52 6.32
N ILE A 133 9.05 -3.52 7.05
CA ILE A 133 9.79 -2.91 8.19
C ILE A 133 10.35 -3.95 9.17
N PRO A 134 9.63 -5.00 9.58
CA PRO A 134 10.18 -5.96 10.54
C PRO A 134 11.41 -6.73 10.03
N VAL A 135 11.57 -6.81 8.71
CA VAL A 135 12.65 -7.58 8.05
C VAL A 135 13.58 -6.74 7.19
N CYS A 136 13.25 -5.45 6.98
CA CYS A 136 14.04 -4.53 6.18
C CYS A 136 13.96 -3.11 6.77
N PRO A 137 15.08 -2.47 7.14
CA PRO A 137 15.08 -1.13 7.76
C PRO A 137 14.58 -0.02 6.85
N VAL A 138 14.56 -0.22 5.54
CA VAL A 138 13.96 0.70 4.55
C VAL A 138 12.62 0.20 4.01
N ALA A 139 12.07 -0.86 4.60
CA ALA A 139 10.73 -1.41 4.34
C ALA A 139 10.47 -1.96 2.93
N THR A 140 11.46 -2.06 2.04
CA THR A 140 11.24 -2.31 0.62
C THR A 140 11.73 -3.65 0.10
N LEU A 141 12.66 -4.31 0.83
CA LEU A 141 13.37 -5.51 0.37
C LEU A 141 14.03 -5.34 -1.00
N TYR A 142 14.43 -4.13 -1.33
CA TYR A 142 15.16 -3.83 -2.56
C TYR A 142 16.47 -3.12 -2.24
N ASP A 143 17.60 -3.71 -2.68
CA ASP A 143 18.93 -3.15 -2.52
C ASP A 143 19.23 -2.19 -3.67
N LEU A 144 18.95 -0.91 -3.45
CA LEU A 144 19.22 0.15 -4.43
C LEU A 144 20.72 0.30 -4.74
N SER A 145 21.61 -0.11 -3.83
CA SER A 145 23.06 -0.07 -4.07
C SER A 145 23.53 -1.11 -5.09
N ARG A 146 22.74 -2.19 -5.26
CA ARG A 146 23.01 -3.31 -6.16
C ARG A 146 21.96 -3.47 -7.25
N ASN A 147 20.93 -2.64 -7.22
CA ASN A 147 19.80 -2.65 -8.16
C ASN A 147 19.14 -4.04 -8.28
N ARG A 148 18.84 -4.68 -7.14
CA ARG A 148 18.19 -6.00 -7.09
C ARG A 148 17.35 -6.20 -5.86
N ILE A 149 16.44 -7.17 -5.90
CA ILE A 149 15.70 -7.63 -4.71
C ILE A 149 16.71 -8.10 -3.66
N CYS A 150 16.48 -7.74 -2.39
CA CYS A 150 17.38 -8.05 -1.30
C CYS A 150 17.30 -9.54 -0.95
N ASP A 151 18.43 -10.22 -1.01
CA ASP A 151 18.62 -11.61 -0.63
C ASP A 151 19.25 -11.79 0.77
N SER A 152 19.48 -10.66 1.47
CA SER A 152 20.17 -10.66 2.76
C SER A 152 19.21 -11.06 3.88
N HIS A 153 19.31 -12.31 4.29
CA HIS A 153 18.62 -12.81 5.49
C HIS A 153 19.32 -12.25 6.74
N ASN A 154 18.60 -11.47 7.55
CA ASN A 154 19.04 -10.99 8.88
C ASN A 154 20.21 -9.98 8.93
N SER A 155 20.72 -9.50 7.82
CA SER A 155 21.77 -8.46 7.79
C SER A 155 21.39 -7.30 6.89
N CYS A 156 21.27 -6.11 7.44
CA CYS A 156 21.13 -4.90 6.63
C CYS A 156 22.49 -4.30 6.35
N ARG A 157 22.74 -3.95 5.08
CA ARG A 157 23.98 -3.30 4.66
C ARG A 157 23.79 -1.78 4.73
N PRO A 158 24.68 -1.05 5.43
CA PRO A 158 24.61 0.41 5.45
C PRO A 158 24.59 1.05 4.05
N SER A 159 25.28 0.45 3.06
CA SER A 159 25.28 0.91 1.66
C SER A 159 23.89 0.91 1.02
N CYS A 160 23.05 -0.08 1.35
CA CYS A 160 21.67 -0.14 0.88
C CYS A 160 20.83 1.00 1.47
N ILE A 161 20.95 1.25 2.78
CA ILE A 161 20.25 2.36 3.44
C ILE A 161 20.70 3.70 2.86
N ILE A 162 22.01 3.90 2.69
CA ILE A 162 22.56 5.12 2.11
C ILE A 162 22.02 5.35 0.69
N ALA A 163 22.00 4.31 -0.15
CA ALA A 163 21.48 4.41 -1.50
C ALA A 163 19.98 4.76 -1.51
N HIS A 164 19.19 4.15 -0.60
CA HIS A 164 17.77 4.43 -0.44
C HIS A 164 17.53 5.89 0.00
N GLU A 165 18.24 6.37 1.01
CA GLU A 165 18.07 7.73 1.53
C GLU A 165 18.47 8.79 0.48
N LYS A 166 19.56 8.56 -0.28
CA LYS A 166 19.97 9.41 -1.39
C LYS A 166 18.94 9.44 -2.53
N ALA A 167 18.37 8.30 -2.88
CA ALA A 167 17.34 8.21 -3.91
C ALA A 167 16.06 8.99 -3.53
N HIS A 168 15.85 9.26 -2.23
CA HIS A 168 14.77 10.11 -1.71
C HIS A 168 15.20 11.58 -1.51
N GLY A 169 16.32 12.00 -2.09
CA GLY A 169 16.76 13.40 -2.14
C GLY A 169 17.35 13.92 -0.83
N LYS A 170 17.72 13.05 0.14
CA LYS A 170 18.32 13.50 1.40
C LYS A 170 19.75 13.97 1.21
N ASN A 171 20.13 15.04 1.90
CA ASN A 171 21.49 15.52 1.96
C ASN A 171 22.42 14.56 2.73
N PHE A 172 23.73 14.84 2.76
CA PHE A 172 24.72 13.97 3.38
C PHE A 172 24.47 13.74 4.88
N LEU A 173 24.21 14.80 5.66
CA LEU A 173 24.00 14.70 7.11
C LEU A 173 22.72 13.93 7.45
N GLU A 174 21.66 14.20 6.73
CA GLU A 174 20.38 13.48 6.86
C GLU A 174 20.54 12.01 6.50
N THR A 175 21.30 11.69 5.44
CA THR A 175 21.57 10.32 5.02
C THR A 175 22.35 9.57 6.08
N MET A 176 23.41 10.15 6.64
CA MET A 176 24.22 9.52 7.67
C MET A 176 23.42 9.31 8.97
N GLY A 177 22.70 10.34 9.42
CA GLY A 177 21.83 10.23 10.60
C GLY A 177 20.74 9.18 10.44
N SER A 178 20.09 9.12 9.27
CA SER A 178 19.08 8.10 8.95
C SER A 178 19.67 6.70 8.90
N THR A 179 20.86 6.56 8.30
CA THR A 179 21.53 5.26 8.20
C THR A 179 21.87 4.70 9.58
N LEU A 180 22.44 5.53 10.46
CA LEU A 180 22.73 5.14 11.82
C LEU A 180 21.45 4.74 12.59
N LEU A 181 20.44 5.58 12.54
CA LEU A 181 19.17 5.34 13.22
C LEU A 181 18.49 4.07 12.70
N ASN A 182 18.34 3.90 11.40
CA ASN A 182 17.69 2.74 10.82
C ASN A 182 18.46 1.44 11.12
N SER A 183 19.80 1.47 11.08
CA SER A 183 20.65 0.31 11.42
C SER A 183 20.49 -0.10 12.88
N ALA A 184 20.34 0.86 13.79
CA ALA A 184 20.20 0.60 15.24
C ALA A 184 18.78 0.14 15.60
N THR A 185 17.75 0.72 14.97
CA THR A 185 16.37 0.61 15.46
C THR A 185 15.57 -0.53 14.80
N TRP A 186 15.89 -0.97 13.58
CA TRP A 186 15.07 -1.97 12.88
C TRP A 186 14.95 -3.31 13.63
N ARG A 187 16.02 -3.74 14.31
CA ARG A 187 16.00 -4.96 15.13
C ARG A 187 15.07 -4.82 16.34
N TYR A 188 15.01 -3.62 16.91
CA TYR A 188 14.07 -3.31 17.99
C TYR A 188 12.62 -3.36 17.48
N LEU A 189 12.34 -2.76 16.34
CA LEU A 189 11.00 -2.82 15.72
C LEU A 189 10.56 -4.26 15.41
N ARG A 190 11.47 -5.08 14.90
CA ARG A 190 11.23 -6.50 14.70
C ARG A 190 10.76 -7.18 15.99
N LYS A 191 11.46 -6.93 17.10
CA LYS A 191 11.07 -7.47 18.42
C LYS A 191 9.70 -6.95 18.87
N LEU A 192 9.39 -5.70 18.62
CA LEU A 192 8.07 -5.16 18.94
C LEU A 192 6.96 -5.87 18.17
N VAL A 193 7.13 -6.09 16.86
CA VAL A 193 6.16 -6.83 16.06
C VAL A 193 6.02 -8.29 16.54
N GLU A 194 7.08 -8.90 17.03
CA GLU A 194 7.02 -10.23 17.65
C GLU A 194 6.15 -10.29 18.91
N LEU A 195 5.91 -9.17 19.59
CA LEU A 195 5.01 -9.09 20.75
C LEU A 195 3.53 -9.02 20.38
N SER A 196 3.18 -8.74 19.14
CA SER A 196 1.78 -8.72 18.68
C SER A 196 1.13 -10.09 18.84
N ASP A 197 -0.16 -10.12 19.14
CA ASP A 197 -0.93 -11.35 19.25
C ASP A 197 -1.21 -11.96 17.87
N SER A 198 -1.42 -11.10 16.88
CA SER A 198 -1.57 -11.50 15.47
C SER A 198 -0.86 -10.53 14.54
N VAL A 199 -0.39 -11.05 13.42
CA VAL A 199 0.22 -10.28 12.33
C VAL A 199 -0.53 -10.59 11.04
N ILE A 200 -1.00 -9.57 10.34
CA ILE A 200 -1.69 -9.71 9.05
C ILE A 200 -0.72 -9.32 7.94
N CYS A 201 -0.57 -10.19 6.96
CA CYS A 201 0.10 -9.96 5.69
C CYS A 201 -0.94 -9.87 4.58
N VAL A 202 -0.73 -8.98 3.62
CA VAL A 202 -1.71 -8.62 2.57
C VAL A 202 -1.54 -9.40 1.27
N SER A 203 -0.57 -10.30 1.23
CA SER A 203 -0.36 -11.25 0.13
C SER A 203 0.38 -12.49 0.63
N LYS A 204 0.22 -13.60 -0.10
CA LYS A 204 0.94 -14.84 0.18
C LYS A 204 2.46 -14.62 0.07
N ALA A 205 2.89 -13.93 -0.99
CA ALA A 205 4.30 -13.61 -1.18
C ALA A 205 4.87 -12.81 0.01
N GLN A 206 4.15 -11.81 0.52
CA GLN A 206 4.58 -11.07 1.70
C GLN A 206 4.66 -11.97 2.92
N ARG A 207 3.63 -12.78 3.18
CA ARG A 207 3.59 -13.70 4.33
C ARG A 207 4.76 -14.67 4.30
N ASP A 208 5.02 -15.29 3.16
CA ASP A 208 6.09 -16.27 3.00
C ASP A 208 7.47 -15.62 3.29
N ILE A 209 7.69 -14.39 2.82
CA ILE A 209 8.90 -13.60 3.14
C ILE A 209 9.00 -13.30 4.64
N ILE A 210 7.92 -12.81 5.25
CA ILE A 210 7.89 -12.48 6.68
C ILE A 210 8.19 -13.72 7.53
N ILE A 211 7.56 -14.86 7.25
CA ILE A 211 7.77 -16.11 8.00
C ILE A 211 9.19 -16.64 7.79
N ALA A 212 9.74 -16.57 6.57
CA ALA A 212 11.11 -16.99 6.29
C ALA A 212 12.13 -16.21 7.11
N HIS A 213 11.91 -14.90 7.32
CA HIS A 213 12.79 -14.04 8.10
C HIS A 213 12.47 -14.03 9.60
N MET A 214 11.23 -14.32 9.99
CA MET A 214 10.72 -14.31 11.36
C MET A 214 9.90 -15.56 11.66
N PRO A 215 10.55 -16.74 11.81
CA PRO A 215 9.83 -18.00 12.06
C PRO A 215 8.97 -17.99 13.33
N SER A 216 9.30 -17.12 14.31
CA SER A 216 8.49 -16.89 15.51
C SER A 216 7.06 -16.46 15.23
N LEU A 217 6.81 -15.89 14.06
CA LEU A 217 5.48 -15.41 13.65
C LEU A 217 4.61 -16.49 12.98
N THR A 218 5.15 -17.65 12.63
CA THR A 218 4.47 -18.70 11.82
C THR A 218 3.04 -19.01 12.30
N ARG A 219 2.84 -19.12 13.62
CA ARG A 219 1.54 -19.50 14.22
C ARG A 219 0.54 -18.35 14.34
N LYS A 220 0.99 -17.11 14.17
CA LYS A 220 0.17 -15.91 14.35
C LYS A 220 0.22 -14.95 13.14
N CYS A 221 0.75 -15.41 12.02
CA CYS A 221 0.81 -14.64 10.77
C CYS A 221 -0.29 -15.11 9.82
N TYR A 222 -1.29 -14.27 9.65
CA TYR A 222 -2.46 -14.52 8.82
C TYR A 222 -2.30 -13.86 7.45
N LEU A 223 -2.84 -14.51 6.42
CA LEU A 223 -2.99 -13.92 5.09
C LEU A 223 -4.41 -13.37 4.99
N ILE A 224 -4.54 -12.06 4.86
CA ILE A 224 -5.81 -11.40 4.59
C ILE A 224 -5.53 -10.31 3.57
N TYR A 225 -6.14 -10.41 2.39
CA TYR A 225 -5.99 -9.40 1.34
C TYR A 225 -6.57 -8.05 1.75
N ASN A 226 -6.03 -6.98 1.19
CA ASN A 226 -6.58 -5.65 1.44
C ASN A 226 -7.99 -5.51 0.87
N PRO A 227 -8.91 -4.79 1.54
CA PRO A 227 -10.19 -4.42 0.97
C PRO A 227 -10.01 -3.60 -0.31
N LEU A 228 -10.92 -3.76 -1.24
CA LEU A 228 -10.94 -2.99 -2.46
C LEU A 228 -11.73 -1.70 -2.29
N PRO A 229 -11.29 -0.58 -2.88
CA PRO A 229 -12.09 0.63 -2.96
C PRO A 229 -13.31 0.40 -3.88
N GLU A 230 -14.41 1.08 -3.59
CA GLU A 230 -15.57 1.11 -4.48
C GLU A 230 -15.28 2.03 -5.67
N LEU A 231 -14.97 1.45 -6.80
CA LEU A 231 -14.69 2.16 -8.05
C LEU A 231 -15.61 1.68 -9.15
N SER A 232 -16.23 2.64 -9.82
CA SER A 232 -17.03 2.39 -11.03
C SER A 232 -16.12 2.18 -12.23
N GLU A 233 -16.57 1.37 -13.18
CA GLU A 233 -15.96 1.27 -14.48
C GLU A 233 -16.06 2.62 -15.21
N ILE A 234 -14.97 3.00 -15.89
CA ILE A 234 -14.91 4.23 -16.67
C ILE A 234 -14.77 3.84 -18.14
N GLU A 235 -15.61 4.38 -19.02
CA GLU A 235 -15.56 4.09 -20.44
C GLU A 235 -14.20 4.45 -21.05
N ILE A 236 -13.68 3.60 -21.96
CA ILE A 236 -12.44 3.85 -22.68
C ILE A 236 -12.77 4.56 -24.00
N ASN A 237 -12.29 5.79 -24.16
CA ASN A 237 -12.50 6.63 -25.33
C ASN A 237 -11.18 6.95 -26.07
N GLY A 238 -10.03 6.71 -25.44
CA GLY A 238 -8.71 7.04 -25.96
C GLY A 238 -7.80 5.83 -26.17
N ARG A 239 -6.58 6.13 -26.61
CA ARG A 239 -5.53 5.14 -26.91
C ARG A 239 -4.26 5.40 -26.07
N ASP A 240 -4.35 6.22 -25.03
CA ASP A 240 -3.22 6.55 -24.18
C ASP A 240 -3.03 5.50 -23.07
N MET A 241 -1.90 5.53 -22.42
CA MET A 241 -1.57 4.65 -21.30
C MET A 241 -1.30 5.47 -20.02
N GLY A 242 -1.48 4.87 -18.86
CA GLY A 242 -1.28 5.52 -17.58
C GLY A 242 -0.11 4.93 -16.78
N TYR A 243 0.66 5.77 -16.11
CA TYR A 243 1.61 5.40 -15.07
C TYR A 243 1.25 6.15 -13.78
N PHE A 244 0.64 5.47 -12.84
CA PHE A 244 0.12 6.06 -11.60
C PHE A 244 0.96 5.68 -10.36
N GLY A 245 2.21 5.27 -10.60
CA GLY A 245 3.15 4.82 -9.56
C GLY A 245 3.87 5.95 -8.80
N GLY A 246 3.83 7.18 -9.30
CA GLY A 246 4.57 8.30 -8.72
C GLY A 246 6.08 8.25 -8.96
N PRO A 247 6.85 9.20 -8.35
CA PRO A 247 8.26 9.42 -8.67
C PRO A 247 9.22 8.43 -7.98
N SER A 248 8.73 7.54 -7.13
CA SER A 248 9.62 6.61 -6.41
C SER A 248 10.39 5.71 -7.39
N PRO A 249 11.73 5.63 -7.28
CA PRO A 249 12.52 4.73 -8.12
C PRO A 249 12.04 3.29 -8.09
N LEU A 250 11.50 2.84 -6.95
CA LEU A 250 11.00 1.48 -6.75
C LEU A 250 9.74 1.16 -7.56
N LYS A 251 9.00 2.19 -8.00
CA LYS A 251 7.85 2.05 -8.89
C LYS A 251 8.23 1.87 -10.36
N GLY A 252 9.53 1.90 -10.67
CA GLY A 252 10.06 1.52 -11.97
C GLY A 252 9.89 2.56 -13.09
N PHE A 253 9.76 3.86 -12.74
CA PHE A 253 9.68 4.91 -13.76
C PHE A 253 10.87 4.88 -14.74
N ASN A 254 12.08 4.58 -14.25
CA ASN A 254 13.26 4.45 -15.09
C ASN A 254 13.16 3.24 -16.05
N VAL A 255 12.52 2.14 -15.63
CA VAL A 255 12.26 0.97 -16.48
C VAL A 255 11.31 1.37 -17.62
N LEU A 256 10.24 2.12 -17.30
CA LEU A 256 9.32 2.68 -18.30
C LEU A 256 10.05 3.59 -19.30
N CYS A 257 10.84 4.57 -18.82
CA CYS A 257 11.60 5.45 -19.69
C CYS A 257 12.58 4.69 -20.59
N SER A 258 13.19 3.62 -20.10
CA SER A 258 14.06 2.75 -20.89
C SER A 258 13.26 1.98 -21.95
N ALA A 259 12.10 1.43 -21.60
CA ALA A 259 11.23 0.72 -22.54
C ALA A 259 10.76 1.62 -23.69
N LEU A 260 10.34 2.86 -23.42
CA LEU A 260 9.86 3.79 -24.43
C LEU A 260 10.88 4.16 -25.52
N ARG A 261 12.18 3.92 -25.28
CA ARG A 261 13.22 4.07 -26.30
C ARG A 261 13.22 2.95 -27.33
N TYR A 262 12.59 1.81 -27.03
CA TYR A 262 12.53 0.62 -27.88
C TYR A 262 11.14 0.44 -28.52
N VAL A 263 10.12 1.12 -28.02
CA VAL A 263 8.78 1.15 -28.64
C VAL A 263 8.88 1.83 -30.00
N LYS A 264 8.33 1.23 -31.04
CA LYS A 264 8.37 1.74 -32.42
C LYS A 264 7.23 2.72 -32.70
N ASN A 265 6.04 2.38 -32.20
CA ASN A 265 4.83 3.17 -32.38
C ASN A 265 4.82 4.37 -31.42
N LYS A 266 4.16 5.44 -31.83
CA LYS A 266 3.92 6.58 -30.95
C LYS A 266 2.92 6.21 -29.86
N VAL A 267 3.30 6.40 -28.60
CA VAL A 267 2.42 6.26 -27.43
C VAL A 267 2.45 7.51 -26.55
N THR A 268 1.34 7.83 -25.91
CA THR A 268 1.26 8.88 -24.89
C THR A 268 1.06 8.24 -23.54
N ILE A 269 1.86 8.67 -22.57
CA ILE A 269 1.79 8.19 -21.18
C ILE A 269 1.36 9.32 -20.25
N HIS A 270 0.30 9.13 -19.48
CA HIS A 270 -0.11 10.02 -18.40
C HIS A 270 0.56 9.56 -17.10
N ALA A 271 1.46 10.37 -16.53
CA ALA A 271 2.21 10.03 -15.30
C ALA A 271 1.79 10.94 -14.14
N THR A 272 1.32 10.37 -13.03
CA THR A 272 0.86 11.12 -11.87
C THR A 272 1.84 11.07 -10.69
N GLY A 273 1.73 12.03 -9.77
CA GLY A 273 2.59 12.15 -8.59
C GLY A 273 3.89 12.90 -8.85
N PHE A 274 4.03 13.57 -9.99
CA PHE A 274 5.20 14.34 -10.36
C PHE A 274 4.89 15.83 -10.33
N ASP A 275 5.87 16.65 -9.94
CA ASP A 275 5.80 18.10 -10.07
C ASP A 275 6.03 18.48 -11.55
N PRO A 276 5.00 18.94 -12.28
CA PRO A 276 5.14 19.25 -13.70
C PRO A 276 6.16 20.36 -13.98
N SER A 277 6.34 21.28 -13.03
CA SER A 277 7.29 22.39 -13.17
C SER A 277 8.75 21.92 -13.18
N LYS A 278 9.03 20.79 -12.55
CA LYS A 278 10.37 20.20 -12.47
C LYS A 278 10.65 19.17 -13.56
N GLN A 279 9.62 18.50 -14.07
CA GLN A 279 9.80 17.38 -15.01
C GLN A 279 9.73 17.81 -16.47
N GLY A 280 8.91 18.81 -16.79
CA GLY A 280 8.65 19.20 -18.17
C GLY A 280 8.00 18.08 -19.00
N LEU A 281 7.99 18.25 -20.33
CA LEU A 281 7.56 17.24 -21.26
C LEU A 281 8.77 16.34 -21.64
N ILE A 282 8.66 15.03 -21.40
CA ILE A 282 9.63 14.07 -21.95
C ILE A 282 9.10 13.56 -23.30
N GLN A 283 9.89 13.74 -24.35
CA GLN A 283 9.60 13.26 -25.69
C GLN A 283 10.74 12.33 -26.18
N PHE A 284 10.36 11.22 -26.79
CA PHE A 284 11.27 10.22 -27.31
C PHE A 284 11.42 10.36 -28.85
N SER A 285 12.48 9.75 -29.42
CA SER A 285 12.76 9.78 -30.86
C SER A 285 11.64 9.23 -31.73
N ASN A 286 10.87 8.25 -31.24
CA ASN A 286 9.68 7.68 -31.87
C ASN A 286 8.42 8.54 -31.72
N LYS A 287 8.55 9.79 -31.26
CA LYS A 287 7.46 10.72 -30.96
C LYS A 287 6.55 10.31 -29.78
N SER A 288 6.89 9.26 -29.03
CA SER A 288 6.25 8.96 -27.74
C SER A 288 6.52 10.06 -26.74
N ARG A 289 5.58 10.29 -25.84
CA ARG A 289 5.67 11.38 -24.86
C ARG A 289 5.12 10.97 -23.50
N ILE A 290 5.67 11.57 -22.42
CA ILE A 290 5.14 11.47 -21.06
C ILE A 290 4.61 12.82 -20.64
N LEU A 291 3.36 12.87 -20.25
CA LEU A 291 2.67 14.03 -19.67
C LEU A 291 2.63 13.87 -18.15
N PHE A 292 3.11 14.86 -17.43
CA PHE A 292 3.24 14.82 -15.98
C PHE A 292 2.14 15.59 -15.27
N TYR A 293 1.65 15.01 -14.19
CA TYR A 293 0.64 15.60 -13.32
C TYR A 293 1.07 15.44 -11.86
N GLU A 294 0.80 16.44 -11.01
CA GLU A 294 1.02 16.35 -9.58
C GLU A 294 -0.06 15.47 -8.94
N ARG A 295 -1.12 16.03 -8.46
CA ARG A 295 -2.31 15.32 -7.99
C ARG A 295 -3.48 15.75 -8.86
N LEU A 296 -4.18 14.78 -9.44
CA LEU A 296 -5.29 15.07 -10.33
C LEU A 296 -6.53 15.52 -9.53
N PRO A 297 -7.11 16.69 -9.84
CA PRO A 297 -8.46 16.99 -9.43
C PRO A 297 -9.44 15.96 -9.99
N GLN A 298 -10.57 15.71 -9.32
CA GLN A 298 -11.52 14.67 -9.71
C GLN A 298 -11.96 14.77 -11.18
N SER A 299 -12.22 15.98 -11.68
CA SER A 299 -12.62 16.21 -13.08
C SER A 299 -11.55 15.79 -14.08
N LEU A 300 -10.29 16.13 -13.82
CA LEU A 300 -9.17 15.76 -14.67
C LEU A 300 -8.84 14.26 -14.56
N TYR A 301 -9.04 13.68 -13.38
CA TYR A 301 -8.87 12.26 -13.14
C TYR A 301 -9.76 11.43 -14.07
N GLU A 302 -11.06 11.71 -14.12
CA GLU A 302 -12.00 11.01 -15.00
C GLU A 302 -11.63 11.17 -16.49
N GLN A 303 -11.26 12.38 -16.91
CA GLN A 303 -10.85 12.65 -18.28
C GLN A 303 -9.63 11.80 -18.66
N ILE A 304 -8.57 11.80 -17.86
CA ILE A 304 -7.34 11.03 -18.10
C ILE A 304 -7.66 9.53 -18.13
N HIS A 305 -8.50 9.07 -17.20
CA HIS A 305 -8.92 7.67 -17.22
C HIS A 305 -9.74 7.30 -18.45
N LYS A 306 -10.59 8.17 -18.99
CA LYS A 306 -11.29 7.93 -20.26
C LYS A 306 -10.34 7.81 -21.46
N GLU A 307 -9.25 8.57 -21.46
CA GLU A 307 -8.21 8.51 -22.51
C GLU A 307 -7.28 7.30 -22.35
N THR A 308 -7.16 6.75 -21.13
CA THR A 308 -6.25 5.67 -20.79
C THR A 308 -6.91 4.30 -20.97
N HIS A 309 -6.38 3.43 -21.82
CA HIS A 309 -6.84 2.05 -21.95
C HIS A 309 -6.02 1.04 -21.16
N THR A 310 -4.78 1.35 -20.85
CA THR A 310 -3.84 0.44 -20.18
C THR A 310 -3.06 1.17 -19.09
N VAL A 311 -2.89 0.54 -17.94
CA VAL A 311 -2.07 1.05 -16.84
C VAL A 311 -0.76 0.26 -16.75
N LEU A 312 0.35 0.98 -16.66
CA LEU A 312 1.71 0.44 -16.61
C LEU A 312 2.20 0.42 -15.15
N VAL A 313 2.58 -0.76 -14.66
CA VAL A 313 3.03 -0.99 -13.27
C VAL A 313 4.40 -1.68 -13.28
N PRO A 314 5.48 -0.99 -13.70
CA PRO A 314 6.82 -1.56 -13.85
C PRO A 314 7.61 -1.60 -12.54
N SER A 315 6.96 -1.84 -11.41
CA SER A 315 7.58 -1.87 -10.08
C SER A 315 8.77 -2.84 -10.02
N ILE A 316 9.85 -2.43 -9.32
CA ILE A 316 11.07 -3.24 -9.20
C ILE A 316 11.28 -3.84 -7.81
N TRP A 317 10.44 -3.49 -6.83
CA TRP A 317 10.51 -3.99 -5.46
C TRP A 317 9.41 -5.02 -5.18
N ALA A 318 9.54 -5.77 -4.10
CA ALA A 318 8.54 -6.76 -3.69
C ALA A 318 7.25 -6.09 -3.21
N GLU A 319 6.40 -5.67 -4.13
CA GLU A 319 5.12 -5.00 -3.86
C GLU A 319 4.24 -5.87 -2.96
N PRO A 320 3.87 -5.46 -1.73
CA PRO A 320 3.03 -6.30 -0.88
C PRO A 320 1.63 -6.51 -1.45
N PHE A 321 0.99 -5.41 -1.90
CA PHE A 321 -0.30 -5.38 -2.58
C PHE A 321 -0.36 -4.17 -3.50
N GLY A 322 -0.56 -4.38 -4.78
CA GLY A 322 -0.53 -3.32 -5.78
C GLY A 322 -1.89 -2.64 -5.96
N TYR A 323 -2.26 -1.63 -5.15
CA TYR A 323 -3.53 -0.92 -5.35
C TYR A 323 -3.68 -0.33 -6.74
N VAL A 324 -2.61 0.18 -7.37
CA VAL A 324 -2.66 0.69 -8.74
C VAL A 324 -3.13 -0.39 -9.72
N VAL A 325 -2.74 -1.65 -9.52
CA VAL A 325 -3.23 -2.80 -10.30
C VAL A 325 -4.72 -3.03 -10.05
N ALA A 326 -5.11 -3.05 -8.77
CA ALA A 326 -6.51 -3.27 -8.39
C ALA A 326 -7.43 -2.15 -8.94
N GLU A 327 -7.05 -0.90 -8.75
CA GLU A 327 -7.79 0.28 -9.22
C GLU A 327 -7.93 0.28 -10.75
N ALA A 328 -6.85 -0.05 -11.48
CA ALA A 328 -6.88 -0.16 -12.93
C ALA A 328 -7.90 -1.21 -13.40
N ILE A 329 -7.87 -2.41 -12.81
CA ILE A 329 -8.80 -3.50 -13.15
C ILE A 329 -10.24 -3.11 -12.80
N LEU A 330 -10.47 -2.54 -11.62
CA LEU A 330 -11.80 -2.11 -11.18
C LEU A 330 -12.41 -1.04 -12.09
N GLN A 331 -11.58 -0.16 -12.64
CA GLN A 331 -12.00 0.88 -13.59
C GLN A 331 -12.09 0.40 -15.04
N GLY A 332 -11.88 -0.89 -15.30
CA GLY A 332 -11.98 -1.46 -16.65
C GLY A 332 -10.76 -1.17 -17.53
N ARG A 333 -9.54 -1.22 -16.97
CA ARG A 333 -8.29 -1.03 -17.72
C ARG A 333 -7.54 -2.33 -17.91
N LEU A 334 -6.81 -2.44 -19.01
CA LEU A 334 -5.77 -3.43 -19.15
C LEU A 334 -4.59 -3.05 -18.24
N VAL A 335 -3.77 -4.01 -17.88
CA VAL A 335 -2.60 -3.79 -17.03
C VAL A 335 -1.37 -4.45 -17.65
N ILE A 336 -0.25 -3.72 -17.70
CA ILE A 336 1.07 -4.30 -17.94
C ILE A 336 1.86 -4.16 -16.64
N ALA A 337 2.19 -5.29 -15.98
CA ALA A 337 2.79 -5.28 -14.67
C ALA A 337 4.02 -6.19 -14.57
N SER A 338 5.01 -5.76 -13.79
CA SER A 338 6.15 -6.62 -13.44
C SER A 338 5.74 -7.71 -12.45
N LYS A 339 6.35 -8.89 -12.56
CA LYS A 339 6.14 -10.05 -11.67
C LYS A 339 6.88 -9.85 -10.35
N VAL A 340 6.35 -9.01 -9.45
CA VAL A 340 6.99 -8.69 -8.15
C VAL A 340 6.02 -8.86 -7.00
N GLY A 341 6.50 -9.39 -5.88
CA GLY A 341 5.74 -9.51 -4.62
C GLY A 341 4.37 -10.15 -4.80
N GLY A 342 3.31 -9.50 -4.33
CA GLY A 342 1.92 -9.95 -4.41
C GLY A 342 1.23 -9.72 -5.76
N VAL A 343 1.86 -9.02 -6.71
CA VAL A 343 1.23 -8.71 -8.01
C VAL A 343 0.85 -9.98 -8.80
N PRO A 344 1.72 -11.01 -8.94
CA PRO A 344 1.36 -12.22 -9.68
C PRO A 344 0.13 -12.96 -9.13
N GLU A 345 -0.01 -13.02 -7.80
CA GLU A 345 -1.18 -13.66 -7.18
C GLU A 345 -2.45 -12.82 -7.32
N GLN A 346 -2.29 -11.50 -7.33
CA GLN A 346 -3.39 -10.56 -7.50
C GLN A 346 -4.03 -10.68 -8.90
N VAL A 347 -3.21 -10.83 -9.93
CA VAL A 347 -3.67 -10.81 -11.34
C VAL A 347 -3.83 -12.20 -11.97
N ASN A 348 -3.60 -13.27 -11.22
CA ASN A 348 -3.71 -14.62 -11.74
C ASN A 348 -5.10 -14.89 -12.36
N GLY A 349 -5.14 -15.38 -13.61
CA GLY A 349 -6.36 -15.64 -14.35
C GLY A 349 -7.03 -14.43 -14.99
N CYS A 350 -6.45 -13.22 -14.89
CA CYS A 350 -6.92 -12.01 -15.57
C CYS A 350 -6.37 -11.97 -17.01
N PRO A 351 -7.18 -12.17 -18.07
CA PRO A 351 -6.68 -12.35 -19.43
C PRO A 351 -6.15 -11.05 -20.07
N GLY A 352 -6.55 -9.89 -19.58
CA GLY A 352 -6.07 -8.56 -20.03
C GLY A 352 -4.98 -7.99 -19.13
N VAL A 353 -4.29 -8.84 -18.35
CA VAL A 353 -3.07 -8.47 -17.61
C VAL A 353 -1.86 -9.14 -18.24
N PHE A 354 -0.92 -8.34 -18.68
CA PHE A 354 0.32 -8.77 -19.32
C PHE A 354 1.47 -8.58 -18.34
N SER A 355 2.22 -9.66 -18.09
CA SER A 355 3.26 -9.65 -17.06
C SER A 355 4.65 -9.83 -17.66
N PHE A 356 5.65 -9.14 -17.11
CA PHE A 356 7.05 -9.22 -17.50
C PHE A 356 7.96 -9.34 -16.27
N GLU A 357 9.20 -9.80 -16.46
CA GLU A 357 10.19 -9.89 -15.39
C GLU A 357 10.66 -8.50 -14.94
N SER A 358 10.81 -8.31 -13.62
CA SER A 358 11.19 -7.03 -13.04
C SER A 358 12.48 -6.47 -13.67
N GLY A 359 12.42 -5.25 -14.17
CA GLY A 359 13.54 -4.56 -14.80
C GLY A 359 13.71 -4.88 -16.29
N ASP A 360 12.99 -5.85 -16.86
CA ASP A 360 13.04 -6.16 -18.29
C ASP A 360 12.29 -5.13 -19.13
N TYR A 361 12.96 -4.01 -19.39
CA TYR A 361 12.41 -2.92 -20.20
C TYR A 361 12.20 -3.30 -21.68
N ARG A 362 12.88 -4.35 -22.20
CA ARG A 362 12.68 -4.79 -23.59
C ARG A 362 11.37 -5.52 -23.74
N HIS A 363 11.10 -6.50 -22.87
CA HIS A 363 9.81 -7.17 -22.85
C HIS A 363 8.65 -6.20 -22.51
N LEU A 364 8.89 -5.22 -21.62
CA LEU A 364 7.91 -4.15 -21.40
C LEU A 364 7.60 -3.38 -22.69
N ALA A 365 8.61 -3.05 -23.50
CA ALA A 365 8.41 -2.37 -24.78
C ALA A 365 7.59 -3.22 -25.76
N GLU A 366 7.86 -4.51 -25.86
CA GLU A 366 7.11 -5.47 -26.70
C GLU A 366 5.63 -5.55 -26.26
N LEU A 367 5.37 -5.60 -24.96
CA LEU A 367 4.02 -5.61 -24.42
C LEU A 367 3.27 -4.30 -24.65
N ILE A 368 3.96 -3.15 -24.56
CA ILE A 368 3.39 -1.84 -24.89
C ILE A 368 2.95 -1.82 -26.36
N GLU A 369 3.79 -2.30 -27.30
CA GLU A 369 3.45 -2.40 -28.71
C GLU A 369 2.27 -3.34 -28.93
N TYR A 370 2.33 -4.55 -28.38
CA TYR A 370 1.27 -5.54 -28.50
C TYR A 370 -0.09 -4.98 -28.07
N VAL A 371 -0.16 -4.35 -26.91
CA VAL A 371 -1.42 -3.80 -26.38
C VAL A 371 -1.87 -2.59 -27.18
N ASN A 372 -0.94 -1.77 -27.69
CA ASN A 372 -1.25 -0.63 -28.55
C ASN A 372 -1.87 -1.04 -29.90
N ASP A 373 -1.54 -2.24 -30.40
CA ASP A 373 -2.05 -2.77 -31.66
C ASP A 373 -3.41 -3.49 -31.51
N LEU A 374 -3.89 -3.74 -30.29
CA LEU A 374 -5.20 -4.35 -30.05
C LEU A 374 -6.34 -3.44 -30.52
N SER A 375 -7.42 -4.06 -31.05
CA SER A 375 -8.65 -3.31 -31.34
C SER A 375 -9.32 -2.80 -30.06
N VAL A 376 -10.06 -1.71 -30.13
CA VAL A 376 -10.81 -1.16 -29.00
C VAL A 376 -11.80 -2.19 -28.43
N GLU A 377 -12.41 -2.99 -29.30
CA GLU A 377 -13.32 -4.06 -28.91
C GLU A 377 -12.60 -5.13 -28.09
N THR A 378 -11.44 -5.59 -28.55
CA THR A 378 -10.60 -6.55 -27.81
C THR A 378 -10.17 -6.01 -26.44
N ILE A 379 -9.78 -4.74 -26.38
CA ILE A 379 -9.40 -4.07 -25.12
C ILE A 379 -10.56 -4.09 -24.13
N ARG A 380 -11.75 -3.69 -24.56
CA ARG A 380 -12.97 -3.66 -23.72
C ARG A 380 -13.37 -5.06 -23.25
N ASP A 381 -13.34 -6.07 -24.12
CA ASP A 381 -13.65 -7.46 -23.76
C ASP A 381 -12.66 -8.02 -22.73
N LEU A 382 -11.36 -7.82 -22.93
CA LEU A 382 -10.33 -8.25 -21.99
C LEU A 382 -10.44 -7.51 -20.63
N ALA A 383 -10.73 -6.21 -20.65
CA ALA A 383 -10.91 -5.42 -19.44
C ALA A 383 -12.13 -5.87 -18.61
N ALA A 384 -13.27 -6.13 -19.28
CA ALA A 384 -14.47 -6.65 -18.63
C ALA A 384 -14.23 -8.03 -17.99
N LYS A 385 -13.55 -8.93 -18.70
CA LYS A 385 -13.16 -10.25 -18.17
C LYS A 385 -12.19 -10.14 -16.99
N ASN A 386 -11.22 -9.21 -17.04
CA ASN A 386 -10.34 -8.95 -15.90
C ASN A 386 -11.14 -8.57 -14.66
N ARG A 387 -12.05 -7.61 -14.80
CA ARG A 387 -12.88 -7.12 -13.70
C ARG A 387 -13.74 -8.23 -13.09
N GLU A 388 -14.35 -9.06 -13.92
CA GLU A 388 -15.15 -10.20 -13.46
C GLU A 388 -14.29 -11.20 -12.65
N VAL A 389 -13.14 -11.63 -13.18
CA VAL A 389 -12.22 -12.57 -12.50
C VAL A 389 -11.71 -11.98 -11.21
N PHE A 390 -11.35 -10.69 -11.21
CA PHE A 390 -10.78 -9.99 -10.07
C PHE A 390 -11.79 -9.86 -8.92
N LEU A 391 -13.02 -9.43 -9.19
CA LEU A 391 -14.09 -9.26 -8.20
C LEU A 391 -14.54 -10.60 -7.58
N LYS A 392 -14.50 -11.71 -8.33
CA LYS A 392 -14.76 -13.04 -7.78
C LYS A 392 -13.70 -13.49 -6.75
N ARG A 393 -12.48 -13.00 -6.89
CA ARG A 393 -11.37 -13.35 -5.98
C ARG A 393 -11.27 -12.43 -4.78
N PHE A 394 -11.41 -11.12 -5.01
CA PHE A 394 -11.26 -10.07 -4.00
C PHE A 394 -12.65 -9.51 -3.62
N ASP A 395 -13.32 -10.22 -2.72
CA ASP A 395 -14.62 -9.82 -2.18
C ASP A 395 -14.43 -9.21 -0.79
N ASN A 396 -14.86 -7.95 -0.60
CA ASN A 396 -14.77 -7.25 0.68
C ASN A 396 -15.52 -7.97 1.81
N LYS A 397 -16.61 -8.70 1.51
CA LYS A 397 -17.32 -9.52 2.51
C LYS A 397 -16.45 -10.67 3.01
N LYS A 398 -15.73 -11.33 2.11
CA LYS A 398 -14.77 -12.39 2.48
C LYS A 398 -13.62 -11.82 3.32
N VAL A 399 -13.09 -10.68 2.92
CA VAL A 399 -12.04 -9.97 3.66
C VAL A 399 -12.51 -9.62 5.07
N GLU A 400 -13.74 -9.13 5.22
CA GLU A 400 -14.36 -8.86 6.52
C GLU A 400 -14.46 -10.13 7.38
N GLN A 401 -14.96 -11.23 6.83
CA GLN A 401 -15.10 -12.50 7.54
C GLN A 401 -13.75 -13.05 8.02
N GLU A 402 -12.72 -12.99 7.18
CA GLU A 402 -11.36 -13.40 7.53
C GLU A 402 -10.79 -12.53 8.65
N LEU A 403 -10.99 -11.21 8.59
CA LEU A 403 -10.56 -10.31 9.66
C LEU A 403 -11.30 -10.57 10.96
N MET A 404 -12.62 -10.79 10.88
CA MET A 404 -13.43 -11.11 12.05
C MET A 404 -12.96 -12.39 12.74
N SER A 405 -12.59 -13.41 11.97
CA SER A 405 -12.06 -14.65 12.54
C SER A 405 -10.75 -14.42 13.32
N VAL A 406 -9.89 -13.49 12.86
CA VAL A 406 -8.66 -13.13 13.58
C VAL A 406 -8.98 -12.29 14.82
N LEU A 407 -9.92 -11.35 14.74
CA LEU A 407 -10.37 -10.55 15.88
C LEU A 407 -10.97 -11.42 16.99
N ASP A 408 -11.76 -12.42 16.65
CA ASP A 408 -12.37 -13.35 17.61
C ASP A 408 -11.31 -14.21 18.30
N VAL A 409 -10.30 -14.70 17.56
CA VAL A 409 -9.18 -15.46 18.14
C VAL A 409 -8.36 -14.63 19.13
N VAL A 410 -8.21 -13.35 18.86
CA VAL A 410 -7.35 -12.44 19.65
C VAL A 410 -8.12 -11.82 20.82
N GLY A 411 -9.45 -11.68 20.72
CA GLY A 411 -10.32 -11.07 21.74
C GLY A 411 -10.77 -12.03 22.85
N HIS A 412 -10.43 -13.30 22.76
CA HIS A 412 -10.59 -14.34 23.77
C HIS A 412 -9.27 -14.70 24.43
#